data_5bd4dfb049bbd4b83b54a3f9ff51c92d
#
_entry.id   5bd4dfb049bbd4b83b54a3f9ff51c92d
#
_cell.length_a   1.000
_cell.length_b   1.000
_cell.length_c   1.000
_cell.angle_alpha   90.00
_cell.angle_beta   90.00
_cell.angle_gamma   90.00
#
_symmetry.space_group_name_H-M   'P 1'
#
loop_
_entity.id
_entity.type
_entity.pdbx_description
1 polymer ?
#
loop_
_entity_poly.entity_id
_entity_poly.type
_entity_poly.pdbx_seq_one_letter_code
_entity_poly.pdbx_strand_id
1 'polypeptide(L)'
;MEPDADRSQVRSALEEVVCADPDVVFAVAFGSRLSGTPTRSSDFDIAVKFSADLSERERFEKQCFLSGDLQAEDRPFIDVSDIESLPLDVAHDAVNGELLCGDEAAFERFNTDTEARFDEQHETLRRRQRAVIDRIAEDGLRG
;
A
#
# COMPACT_ATOMS: atom_id res chain seq x y z
N MET A 1 -18.00 -18.34 12.63
CA MET A 1 -17.77 -17.66 11.36
C MET A 1 -16.39 -18.01 10.85
N GLU A 2 -16.33 -18.52 9.65
CA GLU A 2 -15.06 -18.99 9.09
C GLU A 2 -14.28 -17.84 8.47
N PRO A 3 -12.95 -17.74 8.72
CA PRO A 3 -12.10 -16.70 8.14
C PRO A 3 -12.15 -16.65 6.62
N ASP A 4 -12.36 -17.80 5.97
CA ASP A 4 -12.42 -17.90 4.52
C ASP A 4 -13.66 -17.22 3.94
N ALA A 5 -14.77 -17.21 4.69
CA ALA A 5 -16.01 -16.55 4.26
C ALA A 5 -15.84 -15.03 4.22
N ASP A 6 -15.14 -14.46 5.20
CA ASP A 6 -14.86 -13.03 5.24
C ASP A 6 -13.96 -12.63 4.07
N ARG A 7 -12.94 -13.41 3.78
CA ARG A 7 -12.03 -13.16 2.66
C ARG A 7 -12.76 -13.24 1.31
N SER A 8 -13.64 -14.23 1.17
CA SER A 8 -14.44 -14.39 -0.04
C SER A 8 -15.35 -13.18 -0.28
N GLN A 9 -16.01 -12.73 0.77
CA GLN A 9 -16.91 -11.56 0.70
C GLN A 9 -16.15 -10.29 0.34
N VAL A 10 -14.99 -10.08 0.96
CA VAL A 10 -14.14 -8.93 0.68
C VAL A 10 -13.64 -8.99 -0.76
N ARG A 11 -13.17 -10.14 -1.20
CA ARG A 11 -12.68 -10.33 -2.56
C ARG A 11 -13.75 -10.04 -3.60
N SER A 12 -14.97 -10.54 -3.38
CA SER A 12 -16.10 -10.28 -4.27
C SER A 12 -16.42 -8.81 -4.35
N ALA A 13 -16.44 -8.11 -3.21
CA ALA A 13 -16.68 -6.68 -3.17
C ALA A 13 -15.60 -5.89 -3.92
N LEU A 14 -14.33 -6.28 -3.75
CA LEU A 14 -13.21 -5.65 -4.43
C LEU A 14 -13.30 -5.84 -5.94
N GLU A 15 -13.66 -7.03 -6.38
CA GLU A 15 -13.84 -7.31 -7.80
C GLU A 15 -14.97 -6.50 -8.42
N GLU A 16 -16.08 -6.35 -7.69
CA GLU A 16 -17.24 -5.62 -8.18
C GLU A 16 -17.04 -4.11 -8.19
N VAL A 17 -16.34 -3.56 -7.21
CA VAL A 17 -16.20 -2.12 -7.01
C VAL A 17 -14.89 -1.61 -7.58
N VAL A 18 -13.77 -2.17 -7.15
CA VAL A 18 -12.45 -1.64 -7.50
C VAL A 18 -11.98 -2.15 -8.85
N CYS A 19 -12.05 -3.45 -9.04
CA CYS A 19 -11.50 -4.07 -10.25
C CYS A 19 -12.36 -3.79 -11.49
N ALA A 20 -13.62 -3.43 -11.30
CA ALA A 20 -14.52 -3.05 -12.38
C ALA A 20 -14.41 -1.57 -12.77
N ASP A 21 -13.72 -0.76 -11.98
CA ASP A 21 -13.59 0.67 -12.24
C ASP A 21 -12.55 0.92 -13.35
N PRO A 22 -12.95 1.59 -14.45
CA PRO A 22 -12.03 1.82 -15.59
C PRO A 22 -10.86 2.74 -15.28
N ASP A 23 -10.94 3.53 -14.20
CA ASP A 23 -9.86 4.42 -13.79
C ASP A 23 -8.81 3.72 -12.92
N VAL A 24 -9.04 2.46 -12.58
CA VAL A 24 -8.10 1.66 -11.78
C VAL A 24 -7.16 0.90 -12.71
N VAL A 25 -5.86 1.18 -12.61
CA VAL A 25 -4.83 0.49 -13.39
C VAL A 25 -4.50 -0.86 -12.75
N PHE A 26 -4.29 -0.86 -11.43
CA PHE A 26 -4.16 -2.10 -10.66
C PHE A 26 -4.53 -1.85 -9.20
N ALA A 27 -4.77 -2.92 -8.48
CA ALA A 27 -5.06 -2.88 -7.04
C ALA A 27 -4.31 -3.99 -6.33
N VAL A 28 -3.78 -3.68 -5.14
CA VAL A 28 -2.95 -4.60 -4.34
C VAL A 28 -3.50 -4.67 -2.93
N ALA A 29 -3.59 -5.88 -2.39
CA ALA A 29 -3.92 -6.08 -0.98
C ALA A 29 -2.63 -6.22 -0.18
N PHE A 30 -2.56 -5.55 0.96
CA PHE A 30 -1.38 -5.60 1.81
C PHE A 30 -1.80 -5.40 3.28
N GLY A 31 -0.82 -5.38 4.19
CA GLY A 31 -1.06 -5.10 5.59
C GLY A 31 -1.08 -6.33 6.47
N SER A 32 -1.44 -6.14 7.73
CA SER A 32 -1.34 -7.14 8.78
C SER A 32 -2.22 -8.38 8.55
N ARG A 33 -3.34 -8.24 7.84
CA ARG A 33 -4.22 -9.36 7.54
C ARG A 33 -3.58 -10.39 6.61
N LEU A 34 -2.73 -9.92 5.69
CA LEU A 34 -2.02 -10.81 4.78
C LEU A 34 -0.91 -11.60 5.48
N SER A 35 -0.32 -11.02 6.52
CA SER A 35 0.76 -11.68 7.27
C SER A 35 0.24 -12.72 8.25
N GLY A 36 -1.06 -12.90 8.36
CA GLY A 36 -1.65 -13.91 9.22
C GLY A 36 -1.72 -13.56 10.69
N THR A 37 -1.40 -12.32 11.05
CA THR A 37 -1.49 -11.85 12.42
C THR A 37 -2.70 -10.95 12.56
N PRO A 38 -3.88 -11.51 12.88
CA PRO A 38 -5.08 -10.68 13.02
C PRO A 38 -4.98 -9.77 14.23
N THR A 39 -5.15 -8.47 14.00
CA THR A 39 -5.29 -7.51 15.06
C THR A 39 -6.76 -7.18 15.26
N ARG A 40 -7.09 -6.59 16.37
CA ARG A 40 -8.47 -6.26 16.71
C ARG A 40 -9.11 -5.27 15.73
N SER A 41 -8.30 -4.42 15.15
CA SER A 41 -8.73 -3.44 14.17
C SER A 41 -8.35 -3.89 12.77
N SER A 42 -8.38 -5.21 12.52
CA SER A 42 -7.84 -5.78 11.30
C SER A 42 -8.67 -5.42 10.08
N ASP A 43 -8.28 -4.33 9.52
CA ASP A 43 -8.83 -3.82 8.28
C ASP A 43 -8.12 -4.51 7.12
N PHE A 44 -8.79 -4.58 5.99
CA PHE A 44 -8.13 -4.93 4.75
C PHE A 44 -7.57 -3.64 4.16
N ASP A 45 -6.26 -3.61 3.94
CA ASP A 45 -5.59 -2.48 3.33
C ASP A 45 -5.43 -2.74 1.83
N ILE A 46 -6.00 -1.86 1.03
CA ILE A 46 -5.95 -1.95 -0.42
C ILE A 46 -5.29 -0.70 -0.97
N ALA A 47 -4.28 -0.86 -1.79
CA ALA A 47 -3.64 0.24 -2.49
C ALA A 47 -4.04 0.18 -3.96
N VAL A 48 -4.44 1.29 -4.51
CA VAL A 48 -4.94 1.38 -5.88
C VAL A 48 -4.07 2.35 -6.68
N LYS A 49 -3.68 1.93 -7.87
CA LYS A 49 -3.03 2.81 -8.85
C LYS A 49 -4.11 3.32 -9.79
N PHE A 50 -4.33 4.62 -9.79
CA PHE A 50 -5.30 5.24 -10.68
C PHE A 50 -4.66 5.63 -12.01
N SER A 51 -5.50 5.84 -13.02
CA SER A 51 -5.08 6.31 -14.33
C SER A 51 -4.31 7.62 -14.23
N ALA A 52 -3.26 7.76 -15.05
CA ALA A 52 -2.47 8.98 -15.12
C ALA A 52 -3.28 10.18 -15.64
N ASP A 53 -4.43 9.93 -16.25
CA ASP A 53 -5.34 10.99 -16.73
C ASP A 53 -6.05 11.73 -15.61
N LEU A 54 -6.09 11.15 -14.40
CA LEU A 54 -6.74 11.78 -13.26
C LEU A 54 -5.80 12.77 -12.58
N SER A 55 -6.35 13.94 -12.21
CA SER A 55 -5.63 14.88 -11.37
C SER A 55 -5.53 14.33 -9.94
N GLU A 56 -4.67 14.93 -9.13
CA GLU A 56 -4.52 14.56 -7.73
C GLU A 56 -5.85 14.66 -6.97
N ARG A 57 -6.61 15.71 -7.24
CA ARG A 57 -7.93 15.91 -6.65
C ARG A 57 -8.92 14.84 -7.07
N GLU A 58 -8.93 14.51 -8.36
CA GLU A 58 -9.81 13.47 -8.90
C GLU A 58 -9.47 12.10 -8.30
N ARG A 59 -8.18 11.80 -8.10
CA ARG A 59 -7.75 10.56 -7.45
C ARG A 59 -8.25 10.49 -6.01
N PHE A 60 -8.15 11.61 -5.29
CA PHE A 60 -8.64 11.68 -3.91
C PHE A 60 -10.15 11.44 -3.84
N GLU A 61 -10.90 12.08 -4.73
CA GLU A 61 -12.37 11.90 -4.81
C GLU A 61 -12.72 10.45 -5.11
N LYS A 62 -12.02 9.83 -6.05
CA LYS A 62 -12.20 8.41 -6.38
C LYS A 62 -11.88 7.51 -5.20
N GLN A 63 -10.81 7.79 -4.50
CA GLN A 63 -10.42 7.04 -3.31
C GLN A 63 -11.52 7.06 -2.26
N CYS A 64 -12.07 8.22 -1.98
CA CYS A 64 -13.15 8.37 -1.01
C CYS A 64 -14.42 7.63 -1.46
N PHE A 65 -14.74 7.72 -2.75
CA PHE A 65 -15.91 7.06 -3.32
C PHE A 65 -15.79 5.54 -3.22
N LEU A 66 -14.64 5.00 -3.61
CA LEU A 66 -14.40 3.55 -3.54
C LEU A 66 -14.42 3.05 -2.10
N SER A 67 -13.81 3.81 -1.21
CA SER A 67 -13.80 3.50 0.21
C SER A 67 -15.22 3.42 0.77
N GLY A 68 -16.06 4.39 0.42
CA GLY A 68 -17.46 4.41 0.84
C GLY A 68 -18.26 3.25 0.31
N ASP A 69 -18.08 2.94 -0.98
CA ASP A 69 -18.82 1.86 -1.63
C ASP A 69 -18.47 0.47 -1.08
N LEU A 70 -17.25 0.33 -0.55
CA LEU A 70 -16.79 -0.95 -0.01
C LEU A 70 -17.23 -1.21 1.43
N GLN A 71 -17.73 -0.19 2.13
CA GLN A 71 -18.14 -0.38 3.52
C GLN A 71 -19.44 -1.17 3.61
N ALA A 72 -19.48 -2.10 4.54
CA ALA A 72 -20.68 -2.86 4.87
C ALA A 72 -20.59 -3.33 6.32
N GLU A 73 -21.73 -3.37 7.01
CA GLU A 73 -21.78 -3.73 8.40
C GLU A 73 -21.40 -5.18 8.68
N ASP A 74 -21.63 -6.05 7.69
CA ASP A 74 -21.45 -7.49 7.84
C ASP A 74 -20.08 -7.99 7.40
N ARG A 75 -19.15 -7.09 7.14
CA ARG A 75 -17.79 -7.47 6.74
C ARG A 75 -16.76 -6.52 7.33
N PRO A 76 -15.47 -6.93 7.35
CA PRO A 76 -14.39 -6.08 7.86
C PRO A 76 -14.27 -4.77 7.10
N PHE A 77 -13.73 -3.77 7.76
CA PHE A 77 -13.46 -2.48 7.16
C PHE A 77 -12.40 -2.63 6.05
N ILE A 78 -12.64 -1.99 4.92
CA ILE A 78 -11.71 -1.99 3.79
C ILE A 78 -11.19 -0.58 3.63
N ASP A 79 -9.89 -0.40 3.83
CA ASP A 79 -9.22 0.89 3.70
C ASP A 79 -8.58 0.98 2.32
N VAL A 80 -9.05 1.93 1.51
CA VAL A 80 -8.54 2.14 0.15
C VAL A 80 -7.62 3.34 0.16
N SER A 81 -6.42 3.16 -0.35
CA SER A 81 -5.42 4.22 -0.48
C SER A 81 -4.97 4.37 -1.92
N ASP A 82 -4.65 5.60 -2.31
CA ASP A 82 -3.98 5.87 -3.58
C ASP A 82 -2.50 5.55 -3.39
N ILE A 83 -2.00 4.56 -4.14
CA ILE A 83 -0.62 4.09 -3.97
C ILE A 83 0.41 5.19 -4.22
N GLU A 84 0.08 6.15 -5.10
CA GLU A 84 0.98 7.27 -5.40
C GLU A 84 1.07 8.29 -4.26
N SER A 85 0.07 8.29 -3.36
CA SER A 85 0.03 9.21 -2.22
C SER A 85 0.60 8.60 -0.94
N LEU A 86 0.97 7.32 -0.96
CA LEU A 86 1.54 6.66 0.21
C LEU A 86 2.99 7.07 0.43
N PRO A 87 3.42 7.17 1.70
CA PRO A 87 4.84 7.27 1.99
C PRO A 87 5.60 6.09 1.38
N LEU A 88 6.87 6.31 1.06
CA LEU A 88 7.66 5.32 0.32
C LEU A 88 7.75 3.96 1.02
N ASP A 89 7.90 3.96 2.35
CA ASP A 89 7.96 2.72 3.12
C ASP A 89 6.63 1.94 3.07
N VAL A 90 5.51 2.65 3.11
CA VAL A 90 4.18 2.03 2.99
C VAL A 90 3.95 1.54 1.57
N ALA A 91 4.34 2.33 0.57
CA ALA A 91 4.25 1.92 -0.83
C ALA A 91 5.09 0.67 -1.10
N HIS A 92 6.27 0.58 -0.48
CA HIS A 92 7.14 -0.59 -0.57
C HIS A 92 6.43 -1.84 0.00
N ASP A 93 5.77 -1.70 1.14
CA ASP A 93 4.97 -2.79 1.71
C ASP A 93 3.84 -3.19 0.77
N ALA A 94 3.18 -2.21 0.16
CA ALA A 94 2.05 -2.46 -0.73
C ALA A 94 2.48 -3.24 -1.97
N VAL A 95 3.61 -2.88 -2.60
CA VAL A 95 4.06 -3.58 -3.81
C VAL A 95 4.57 -5.00 -3.52
N ASN A 96 4.82 -5.32 -2.27
CA ASN A 96 5.16 -6.67 -1.82
C ASN A 96 3.93 -7.47 -1.38
N GLY A 97 2.75 -6.88 -1.47
CA GLY A 97 1.50 -7.55 -1.17
C GLY A 97 0.99 -8.40 -2.34
N GLU A 98 -0.29 -8.66 -2.32
CA GLU A 98 -0.95 -9.50 -3.33
C GLU A 98 -1.64 -8.64 -4.38
N LEU A 99 -1.27 -8.83 -5.65
CA LEU A 99 -1.96 -8.17 -6.76
C LEU A 99 -3.36 -8.76 -6.89
N LEU A 100 -4.37 -7.92 -6.73
CA LEU A 100 -5.77 -8.36 -6.81
C LEU A 100 -6.29 -8.34 -8.24
N CYS A 101 -5.95 -7.31 -8.99
CA CYS A 101 -6.43 -7.15 -10.36
C CYS A 101 -5.66 -6.04 -11.06
N GLY A 102 -5.82 -5.99 -12.35
CA GLY A 102 -5.28 -4.93 -13.18
C GLY A 102 -4.15 -5.36 -14.08
N ASP A 103 -3.44 -4.38 -14.61
CA ASP A 103 -2.36 -4.58 -15.56
C ASP A 103 -1.08 -5.04 -14.84
N GLU A 104 -0.71 -6.29 -15.04
CA GLU A 104 0.51 -6.87 -14.43
C GLU A 104 1.78 -6.12 -14.84
N ALA A 105 1.87 -5.70 -16.09
CA ALA A 105 3.05 -4.98 -16.56
C ALA A 105 3.18 -3.62 -15.86
N ALA A 106 2.07 -2.93 -15.67
CA ALA A 106 2.06 -1.67 -14.93
C ALA A 106 2.44 -1.88 -13.47
N PHE A 107 1.94 -2.95 -12.86
CA PHE A 107 2.29 -3.30 -11.49
C PHE A 107 3.79 -3.60 -11.35
N GLU A 108 4.35 -4.38 -12.27
CA GLU A 108 5.78 -4.71 -12.25
C GLU A 108 6.66 -3.48 -12.42
N ARG A 109 6.27 -2.56 -13.29
CA ARG A 109 7.00 -1.30 -13.48
C ARG A 109 6.96 -0.46 -12.21
N PHE A 110 5.80 -0.37 -11.58
CA PHE A 110 5.64 0.38 -10.33
C PHE A 110 6.43 -0.27 -9.20
N ASN A 111 6.41 -1.59 -9.11
CA ASN A 111 7.16 -2.35 -8.12
C ASN A 111 8.67 -2.11 -8.29
N THR A 112 9.17 -2.23 -9.51
CA THR A 112 10.59 -2.02 -9.80
C THR A 112 11.03 -0.60 -9.40
N ASP A 113 10.24 0.39 -9.76
CA ASP A 113 10.53 1.79 -9.44
C ASP A 113 10.50 2.04 -7.91
N THR A 114 9.51 1.48 -7.23
CA THR A 114 9.37 1.61 -5.78
C THR A 114 10.52 0.94 -5.05
N GLU A 115 10.90 -0.26 -5.48
CA GLU A 115 12.04 -0.99 -4.90
C GLU A 115 13.33 -0.20 -5.06
N ALA A 116 13.56 0.38 -6.23
CA ALA A 116 14.77 1.17 -6.49
C ALA A 116 14.82 2.41 -5.58
N ARG A 117 13.71 3.10 -5.43
CA ARG A 117 13.61 4.28 -4.56
C ARG A 117 13.81 3.92 -3.10
N PHE A 118 13.23 2.81 -2.68
CA PHE A 118 13.34 2.33 -1.31
C PHE A 118 14.79 1.98 -0.98
N ASP A 119 15.46 1.25 -1.86
CA ASP A 119 16.86 0.87 -1.67
C ASP A 119 17.77 2.09 -1.60
N GLU A 120 17.55 3.07 -2.48
CA GLU A 120 18.31 4.32 -2.50
C GLU A 120 18.13 5.11 -1.21
N GLN A 121 16.90 5.24 -0.73
CA GLN A 121 16.60 5.94 0.51
C GLN A 121 17.21 5.22 1.71
N HIS A 122 17.12 3.90 1.75
CA HIS A 122 17.69 3.09 2.81
C HIS A 122 19.21 3.25 2.88
N GLU A 123 19.87 3.23 1.73
CA GLU A 123 21.32 3.41 1.66
C GLU A 123 21.72 4.80 2.14
N THR A 124 20.98 5.83 1.74
CA THR A 124 21.21 7.21 2.20
C THR A 124 21.08 7.31 3.71
N LEU A 125 20.07 6.68 4.29
CA LEU A 125 19.86 6.66 5.74
C LEU A 125 21.03 5.97 6.44
N ARG A 126 21.49 4.84 5.93
CA ARG A 126 22.65 4.14 6.49
C ARG A 126 23.89 4.99 6.47
N ARG A 127 24.14 5.69 5.38
CA ARG A 127 25.29 6.61 5.26
C ARG A 127 25.22 7.73 6.29
N ARG A 128 24.03 8.31 6.46
CA ARG A 128 23.81 9.39 7.44
C ARG A 128 24.00 8.89 8.86
N GLN A 129 23.48 7.72 9.17
CA GLN A 129 23.63 7.11 10.50
C GLN A 129 25.08 6.81 10.79
N ARG A 130 25.82 6.26 9.83
CA ARG A 130 27.25 5.97 9.99
C ARG A 130 28.04 7.26 10.22
N ALA A 131 27.76 8.30 9.45
CA ALA A 131 28.42 9.59 9.61
C ALA A 131 28.18 10.18 11.01
N VAL A 132 26.95 10.08 11.52
CA VAL A 132 26.60 10.55 12.85
C VAL A 132 27.34 9.71 13.93
N ILE A 133 27.34 8.41 13.79
CA ILE A 133 28.01 7.49 14.71
C ILE A 133 29.52 7.77 14.74
N ASP A 134 30.15 7.95 13.58
CA ASP A 134 31.56 8.25 13.48
C ASP A 134 31.89 9.60 14.15
N ARG A 135 31.03 10.59 13.96
CA ARG A 135 31.20 11.90 14.58
C ARG A 135 31.09 11.82 16.10
N ILE A 136 30.13 11.06 16.59
CA ILE A 136 29.96 10.85 18.04
C ILE A 136 31.17 10.11 18.62
N ALA A 137 31.66 9.10 17.90
CA ALA A 137 32.83 8.35 18.34
C ALA A 137 34.09 9.23 18.43
N GLU A 138 34.26 10.15 17.48
CA GLU A 138 35.40 11.07 17.49
C GLU A 138 35.27 12.12 18.59
N ASP A 139 34.09 12.74 18.73
CA ASP A 139 33.92 13.89 19.65
C ASP A 139 33.56 13.41 21.06
N GLY A 140 32.81 12.32 21.19
CA GLY A 140 32.37 11.78 22.48
C GLY A 140 33.49 11.20 23.32
N LEU A 141 34.52 10.65 22.68
CA LEU A 141 35.65 10.06 23.38
C LEU A 141 36.69 11.09 23.86
N ARG A 142 36.55 12.32 23.45
CA ARG A 142 37.44 13.39 23.84
C ARG A 142 36.99 14.14 25.09
N GLY A 143 35.76 13.93 25.48
CA GLY A 143 35.18 14.53 26.67
C GLY A 143 35.45 13.75 27.92
#